data_01aca9e730466d276fb800dacba5a55d
#
_entry.id   01aca9e730466d276fb800dacba5a55d
#
_cell.length_a   1.000
_cell.length_b   1.000
_cell.length_c   1.000
_cell.angle_alpha   90.00
_cell.angle_beta   90.00
_cell.angle_gamma   90.00
#
_symmetry.space_group_name_H-M   'P 1'
#
loop_
_entity.id
_entity.type
_entity.pdbx_description
1 polymer ?
#
loop_
_entity_poly.entity_id
_entity_poly.type
_entity_poly.pdbx_seq_one_letter_code
_entity_poly.pdbx_strand_id
1 'polypeptide(L)'
;KADHQDGEEEDPQAFIRDYMDAVNEYRKTFPAKEDVVSQIPDPAVREMLLRMEQLGIDTAFDRFDQQKPQCNFGLAGICCKICNMGPCRITAKAPKGVCGADADLIVARNLLRSAAAGAAQHGMHAREVMLALKWAAEGRLDVPILGEQKIRSTAEAFGIKQKNRQLKNVARDLADVLLEDLSRTVPDEYKTISACAAQERREVWETLDILPVSAYHEVFEAYHKSGCATDGDWKSIMQQFLRCGLAFTFSGVVGASIATDSLFGVGDRVTSKVNIGALEKGYVNIYLRRHPVSYRSEEHTSEL
;
A
#
# COMPACT_ATOMS: atom_id res chain seq x y z
N LYS A 1 -49.45 6.46 17.18
CA LYS A 1 -49.04 7.51 16.24
C LYS A 1 -47.57 7.72 16.49
N ALA A 2 -46.73 7.14 15.65
CA ALA A 2 -45.32 7.38 15.63
C ALA A 2 -45.10 8.51 14.61
N ASP A 3 -44.52 9.59 15.07
CA ASP A 3 -44.06 10.68 14.23
C ASP A 3 -42.90 10.13 13.40
N HIS A 4 -43.13 9.95 12.11
CA HIS A 4 -42.08 9.87 11.12
C HIS A 4 -41.49 11.28 10.98
N GLN A 5 -40.31 11.50 11.49
CA GLN A 5 -39.47 12.62 11.06
C GLN A 5 -39.11 12.34 9.60
N ASP A 6 -39.65 13.16 8.71
CA ASP A 6 -39.23 13.25 7.32
C ASP A 6 -37.76 13.69 7.31
N GLY A 7 -36.84 12.72 7.18
CA GLY A 7 -35.47 12.99 6.81
C GLY A 7 -35.48 13.53 5.38
N GLU A 8 -35.02 14.75 5.17
CA GLU A 8 -34.79 15.31 3.85
C GLU A 8 -33.94 14.29 3.07
N GLU A 9 -34.50 13.65 2.05
CA GLU A 9 -33.74 12.87 1.09
C GLU A 9 -32.78 13.83 0.41
N GLU A 10 -31.49 13.78 0.81
CA GLU A 10 -30.44 14.53 0.14
C GLU A 10 -30.46 14.16 -1.36
N ASP A 11 -30.59 15.16 -2.23
CA ASP A 11 -30.58 14.99 -3.67
C ASP A 11 -29.21 14.38 -4.11
N PRO A 12 -29.18 13.11 -4.56
CA PRO A 12 -27.94 12.48 -4.98
C PRO A 12 -27.23 13.22 -6.12
N GLN A 13 -27.96 14.06 -6.84
CA GLN A 13 -27.41 14.88 -7.93
C GLN A 13 -26.68 16.10 -7.39
N ALA A 14 -27.16 16.67 -6.28
CA ALA A 14 -26.47 17.77 -5.60
C ALA A 14 -25.11 17.28 -5.09
N PHE A 15 -25.06 16.14 -4.40
CA PHE A 15 -23.84 15.54 -3.88
C PHE A 15 -22.78 15.29 -5.00
N ILE A 16 -23.19 14.73 -6.15
CA ILE A 16 -22.27 14.48 -7.28
C ILE A 16 -21.76 15.81 -7.87
N ARG A 17 -22.59 16.83 -7.99
CA ARG A 17 -22.16 18.15 -8.47
C ARG A 17 -21.16 18.79 -7.53
N ASP A 18 -21.48 18.82 -6.24
CA ASP A 18 -20.62 19.43 -5.21
C ASP A 18 -19.26 18.73 -5.13
N TYR A 19 -19.24 17.39 -5.25
CA TYR A 19 -18.01 16.62 -5.29
C TYR A 19 -17.18 16.94 -6.53
N MET A 20 -17.80 17.01 -7.71
CA MET A 20 -17.12 17.36 -8.95
C MET A 20 -16.55 18.78 -8.94
N ASP A 21 -17.30 19.72 -8.35
CA ASP A 21 -16.84 21.10 -8.17
C ASP A 21 -15.67 21.17 -7.18
N ALA A 22 -15.72 20.44 -6.07
CA ALA A 22 -14.62 20.33 -5.13
C ALA A 22 -13.36 19.73 -5.76
N VAL A 23 -13.49 18.68 -6.58
CA VAL A 23 -12.37 18.09 -7.33
C VAL A 23 -11.78 19.11 -8.33
N ASN A 24 -12.61 19.84 -9.05
CA ASN A 24 -12.15 20.85 -9.98
C ASN A 24 -11.42 22.02 -9.29
N GLU A 25 -11.93 22.49 -8.14
CA GLU A 25 -11.26 23.51 -7.34
C GLU A 25 -9.91 23.01 -6.80
N TYR A 26 -9.87 21.80 -6.25
CA TYR A 26 -8.63 21.18 -5.77
C TYR A 26 -7.57 21.12 -6.89
N ARG A 27 -7.97 20.77 -8.12
CA ARG A 27 -7.05 20.70 -9.26
C ARG A 27 -6.47 22.05 -9.66
N LYS A 28 -7.19 23.16 -9.45
CA LYS A 28 -6.68 24.51 -9.68
C LYS A 28 -5.54 24.88 -8.72
N THR A 29 -5.43 24.18 -7.59
CA THR A 29 -4.36 24.39 -6.61
C THR A 29 -3.05 23.68 -6.98
N PHE A 30 -3.05 22.84 -8.02
CA PHE A 30 -1.83 22.14 -8.42
C PHE A 30 -0.82 23.14 -8.98
N PRO A 31 0.40 23.18 -8.41
CA PRO A 31 1.44 24.10 -8.84
C PRO A 31 1.89 23.78 -10.27
N ALA A 32 2.36 24.80 -10.98
CA ALA A 32 3.02 24.60 -12.26
C ALA A 32 4.34 23.85 -12.11
N LYS A 33 4.81 23.20 -13.16
CA LYS A 33 6.09 22.45 -13.15
C LYS A 33 7.25 23.31 -12.67
N GLU A 34 7.32 24.56 -13.13
CA GLU A 34 8.37 25.51 -12.80
C GLU A 34 8.38 25.83 -11.30
N ASP A 35 7.20 26.00 -10.69
CA ASP A 35 7.06 26.25 -9.27
C ASP A 35 7.55 25.05 -8.46
N VAL A 36 7.15 23.84 -8.85
CA VAL A 36 7.62 22.59 -8.20
C VAL A 36 9.13 22.46 -8.31
N VAL A 37 9.68 22.61 -9.52
CA VAL A 37 11.13 22.48 -9.75
C VAL A 37 11.92 23.49 -8.93
N SER A 38 11.42 24.73 -8.81
CA SER A 38 12.08 25.78 -8.02
C SER A 38 12.14 25.46 -6.53
N GLN A 39 11.17 24.71 -6.01
CA GLN A 39 11.01 24.36 -4.59
C GLN A 39 11.63 23.00 -4.23
N ILE A 40 12.12 22.22 -5.21
CA ILE A 40 12.77 20.94 -4.93
C ILE A 40 14.03 21.18 -4.09
N PRO A 41 14.11 20.62 -2.88
CA PRO A 41 15.24 20.85 -1.97
C PRO A 41 16.52 20.16 -2.40
N ASP A 42 16.43 19.07 -3.16
CA ASP A 42 17.59 18.34 -3.69
C ASP A 42 18.11 19.00 -4.98
N PRO A 43 19.32 19.61 -4.95
CA PRO A 43 19.89 20.25 -6.14
C PRO A 43 20.10 19.28 -7.32
N ALA A 44 20.43 18.01 -7.04
CA ALA A 44 20.68 17.02 -8.08
C ALA A 44 19.39 16.67 -8.85
N VAL A 45 18.26 16.55 -8.14
CA VAL A 45 16.95 16.32 -8.77
C VAL A 45 16.56 17.52 -9.65
N ARG A 46 16.77 18.74 -9.14
CA ARG A 46 16.51 19.97 -9.90
C ARG A 46 17.35 20.05 -11.17
N GLU A 47 18.66 19.83 -11.03
CA GLU A 47 19.58 19.81 -12.18
C GLU A 47 19.18 18.76 -13.23
N MET A 48 18.79 17.56 -12.78
CA MET A 48 18.35 16.50 -13.68
C MET A 48 17.09 16.88 -14.44
N LEU A 49 16.09 17.47 -13.78
CA LEU A 49 14.85 17.91 -14.44
C LEU A 49 15.13 18.99 -15.50
N LEU A 50 15.98 19.98 -15.18
CA LEU A 50 16.41 21.00 -16.14
C LEU A 50 17.19 20.38 -17.31
N ARG A 51 18.01 19.38 -17.04
CA ARG A 51 18.75 18.67 -18.09
C ARG A 51 17.82 17.89 -19.03
N MET A 52 16.79 17.23 -18.48
CA MET A 52 15.79 16.54 -19.31
C MET A 52 15.06 17.50 -20.23
N GLU A 53 14.69 18.68 -19.73
CA GLU A 53 14.07 19.73 -20.55
C GLU A 53 14.97 20.18 -21.69
N GLN A 54 16.26 20.44 -21.42
CA GLN A 54 17.25 20.79 -22.45
C GLN A 54 17.41 19.71 -23.52
N LEU A 55 17.23 18.45 -23.15
CA LEU A 55 17.32 17.30 -24.06
C LEU A 55 16.00 17.01 -24.80
N GLY A 56 14.93 17.74 -24.52
CA GLY A 56 13.59 17.48 -25.06
C GLY A 56 12.99 16.14 -24.60
N ILE A 57 13.35 15.68 -23.40
CA ILE A 57 12.85 14.44 -22.82
C ILE A 57 11.66 14.77 -21.90
N ASP A 58 10.49 14.24 -22.22
CA ASP A 58 9.28 14.40 -21.43
C ASP A 58 9.41 13.78 -20.05
N THR A 59 9.15 14.57 -19.03
CA THR A 59 9.00 14.12 -17.63
C THR A 59 7.56 13.72 -17.32
N ALA A 60 7.32 13.23 -16.10
CA ALA A 60 5.97 12.97 -15.61
C ALA A 60 5.11 14.26 -15.57
N PHE A 61 5.72 15.42 -15.30
CA PHE A 61 5.02 16.71 -15.30
C PHE A 61 4.52 17.06 -16.70
N ASP A 62 5.36 16.91 -17.72
CA ASP A 62 5.01 17.22 -19.11
C ASP A 62 3.88 16.30 -19.59
N ARG A 63 3.94 15.02 -19.29
CA ARG A 63 2.88 14.06 -19.61
C ARG A 63 1.59 14.31 -18.84
N PHE A 64 1.69 14.78 -17.57
CA PHE A 64 0.51 15.19 -16.82
C PHE A 64 -0.20 16.37 -17.50
N ASP A 65 0.55 17.37 -17.94
CA ASP A 65 -0.01 18.53 -18.66
C ASP A 65 -0.64 18.14 -19.99
N GLN A 66 -0.02 17.22 -20.73
CA GLN A 66 -0.57 16.66 -21.98
C GLN A 66 -1.91 15.92 -21.77
N GLN A 67 -2.19 15.43 -20.56
CA GLN A 67 -3.46 14.77 -20.22
C GLN A 67 -4.60 15.75 -19.86
N LYS A 68 -4.36 17.06 -19.83
CA LYS A 68 -5.39 18.06 -19.52
C LYS A 68 -6.27 18.33 -20.76
N PRO A 69 -7.61 18.50 -20.59
CA PRO A 69 -8.37 18.28 -19.37
C PRO A 69 -8.61 16.79 -19.10
N GLN A 70 -8.35 16.35 -17.88
CA GLN A 70 -8.62 14.97 -17.48
C GLN A 70 -10.13 14.72 -17.33
N CYS A 71 -10.53 13.46 -17.54
CA CYS A 71 -11.93 13.06 -17.42
C CYS A 71 -12.44 13.15 -15.96
N ASN A 72 -13.46 13.98 -15.73
CA ASN A 72 -14.04 14.18 -14.41
C ASN A 72 -14.64 12.89 -13.83
N PHE A 73 -15.29 12.04 -14.65
CA PHE A 73 -15.84 10.76 -14.18
C PHE A 73 -14.76 9.80 -13.70
N GLY A 74 -13.61 9.79 -14.38
CA GLY A 74 -12.45 8.99 -13.95
C GLY A 74 -11.87 9.49 -12.64
N LEU A 75 -11.78 10.81 -12.46
CA LEU A 75 -11.28 11.43 -11.23
C LEU A 75 -12.22 11.21 -10.03
N ALA A 76 -13.54 11.31 -10.26
CA ALA A 76 -14.53 11.01 -9.23
C ALA A 76 -14.66 9.52 -8.90
N GLY A 77 -14.01 8.63 -9.67
CA GLY A 77 -14.07 7.19 -9.44
C GLY A 77 -15.40 6.53 -9.79
N ILE A 78 -16.33 7.24 -10.40
CA ILE A 78 -17.71 6.77 -10.74
C ILE A 78 -17.81 6.19 -12.14
N CYS A 79 -16.69 5.87 -12.77
CA CYS A 79 -16.60 5.18 -14.04
C CYS A 79 -16.14 3.74 -13.83
N CYS A 80 -16.86 2.77 -14.38
CA CYS A 80 -16.53 1.34 -14.26
C CYS A 80 -16.22 0.73 -15.63
N LYS A 81 -15.06 0.07 -15.72
CA LYS A 81 -14.60 -0.69 -16.90
C LYS A 81 -14.26 -2.15 -16.56
N ILE A 82 -14.92 -2.72 -15.55
CA ILE A 82 -14.56 -4.04 -15.01
C ILE A 82 -15.02 -5.17 -15.91
N CYS A 83 -16.13 -5.01 -16.62
CA CYS A 83 -16.71 -6.04 -17.49
C CYS A 83 -17.06 -5.51 -18.89
N ASN A 84 -17.35 -6.45 -19.81
CA ASN A 84 -17.69 -6.13 -21.19
C ASN A 84 -19.10 -5.56 -21.38
N MET A 85 -19.98 -5.56 -20.37
CA MET A 85 -21.28 -4.89 -20.43
C MET A 85 -21.14 -3.36 -20.37
N GLY A 86 -20.01 -2.86 -19.80
CA GLY A 86 -19.66 -1.45 -19.78
C GLY A 86 -19.00 -0.97 -21.07
N PRO A 87 -18.31 0.21 -21.02
CA PRO A 87 -18.07 1.00 -19.80
C PRO A 87 -19.32 1.65 -19.21
N CYS A 88 -19.44 1.63 -17.90
CA CYS A 88 -20.51 2.30 -17.17
C CYS A 88 -19.99 3.59 -16.52
N ARG A 89 -20.81 4.62 -16.49
CA ARG A 89 -20.58 5.84 -15.70
C ARG A 89 -21.87 6.21 -15.01
N ILE A 90 -21.76 6.65 -13.76
CA ILE A 90 -22.94 7.04 -13.00
C ILE A 90 -23.28 8.49 -13.29
N THR A 91 -24.55 8.73 -13.57
CA THR A 91 -25.11 10.05 -13.82
C THR A 91 -26.52 10.10 -13.23
N ALA A 92 -27.10 11.28 -13.11
CA ALA A 92 -28.50 11.45 -12.71
C ALA A 92 -29.49 10.63 -13.54
N LYS A 93 -29.24 10.46 -14.85
CA LYS A 93 -30.07 9.66 -15.76
C LYS A 93 -29.78 8.16 -15.69
N ALA A 94 -28.59 7.78 -15.23
CA ALA A 94 -28.13 6.41 -15.10
C ALA A 94 -27.47 6.22 -13.72
N PRO A 95 -28.27 6.15 -12.63
CA PRO A 95 -27.76 6.07 -11.27
C PRO A 95 -27.13 4.69 -10.95
N LYS A 96 -27.29 3.71 -11.82
CA LYS A 96 -26.72 2.37 -11.69
C LYS A 96 -26.04 1.95 -12.99
N GLY A 97 -24.95 1.21 -12.85
CA GLY A 97 -24.32 0.48 -13.96
C GLY A 97 -25.20 -0.66 -14.46
N VAL A 98 -24.83 -1.25 -15.59
CA VAL A 98 -25.59 -2.37 -16.22
C VAL A 98 -25.79 -3.54 -15.25
N CYS A 99 -24.82 -3.84 -14.38
CA CYS A 99 -24.91 -4.90 -13.37
C CYS A 99 -25.66 -4.48 -12.08
N GLY A 100 -26.22 -3.26 -12.02
CA GLY A 100 -26.90 -2.75 -10.84
C GLY A 100 -26.02 -2.02 -9.82
N ALA A 101 -24.71 -1.96 -10.02
CA ALA A 101 -23.80 -1.25 -9.12
C ALA A 101 -24.06 0.26 -9.16
N ASP A 102 -24.22 0.86 -7.99
CA ASP A 102 -24.32 2.32 -7.80
C ASP A 102 -22.94 3.00 -7.71
N ALA A 103 -22.95 4.29 -7.39
CA ALA A 103 -21.72 5.07 -7.29
C ALA A 103 -20.78 4.55 -6.21
N ASP A 104 -21.30 4.29 -5.01
CA ASP A 104 -20.51 3.85 -3.85
C ASP A 104 -19.82 2.52 -4.13
N LEU A 105 -20.57 1.57 -4.68
CA LEU A 105 -20.03 0.26 -5.03
C LEU A 105 -18.96 0.36 -6.14
N ILE A 106 -19.14 1.23 -7.14
CA ILE A 106 -18.15 1.42 -8.21
C ILE A 106 -16.89 2.06 -7.66
N VAL A 107 -17.00 3.08 -6.81
CA VAL A 107 -15.83 3.71 -6.16
C VAL A 107 -15.09 2.71 -5.28
N ALA A 108 -15.79 1.96 -4.45
CA ALA A 108 -15.20 0.94 -3.59
C ALA A 108 -14.46 -0.15 -4.41
N ARG A 109 -15.05 -0.63 -5.52
CA ARG A 109 -14.41 -1.59 -6.42
C ARG A 109 -13.15 -1.03 -7.09
N ASN A 110 -13.16 0.24 -7.51
CA ASN A 110 -11.99 0.89 -8.09
C ASN A 110 -10.86 1.03 -7.06
N LEU A 111 -11.18 1.44 -5.82
CA LEU A 111 -10.21 1.51 -4.72
C LEU A 111 -9.64 0.12 -4.39
N LEU A 112 -10.48 -0.89 -4.26
CA LEU A 112 -10.05 -2.27 -4.00
C LEU A 112 -9.07 -2.77 -5.06
N ARG A 113 -9.34 -2.54 -6.35
CA ARG A 113 -8.47 -2.96 -7.44
C ARG A 113 -7.12 -2.23 -7.42
N SER A 114 -7.12 -0.94 -7.06
CA SER A 114 -5.88 -0.18 -6.89
C SER A 114 -5.05 -0.73 -5.72
N ALA A 115 -5.68 -1.06 -4.58
CA ALA A 115 -5.00 -1.67 -3.44
C ALA A 115 -4.45 -3.06 -3.77
N ALA A 116 -5.24 -3.88 -4.48
CA ALA A 116 -4.81 -5.20 -4.91
C ALA A 116 -3.61 -5.13 -5.88
N ALA A 117 -3.60 -4.16 -6.80
CA ALA A 117 -2.47 -3.91 -7.68
C ALA A 117 -1.22 -3.53 -6.89
N GLY A 118 -1.33 -2.65 -5.90
CA GLY A 118 -0.24 -2.30 -4.99
C GLY A 118 0.27 -3.49 -4.18
N ALA A 119 -0.64 -4.30 -3.63
CA ALA A 119 -0.30 -5.50 -2.89
C ALA A 119 0.42 -6.54 -3.78
N ALA A 120 0.00 -6.68 -5.04
CA ALA A 120 0.65 -7.56 -6.00
C ALA A 120 2.07 -7.09 -6.35
N GLN A 121 2.27 -5.80 -6.63
CA GLN A 121 3.58 -5.23 -6.96
C GLN A 121 4.59 -5.44 -5.83
N HIS A 122 4.23 -5.06 -4.61
CA HIS A 122 5.11 -5.21 -3.46
C HIS A 122 5.24 -6.67 -3.01
N GLY A 123 4.19 -7.47 -3.14
CA GLY A 123 4.22 -8.89 -2.86
C GLY A 123 5.19 -9.65 -3.77
N MET A 124 5.23 -9.33 -5.07
CA MET A 124 6.20 -9.93 -5.99
C MET A 124 7.63 -9.51 -5.69
N HIS A 125 7.88 -8.23 -5.38
CA HIS A 125 9.19 -7.79 -4.91
C HIS A 125 9.61 -8.52 -3.63
N ALA A 126 8.71 -8.62 -2.65
CA ALA A 126 8.95 -9.34 -1.41
C ALA A 126 9.31 -10.80 -1.65
N ARG A 127 8.58 -11.47 -2.57
CA ARG A 127 8.85 -12.84 -2.97
C ARG A 127 10.27 -13.05 -3.47
N GLU A 128 10.74 -12.17 -4.35
CA GLU A 128 12.09 -12.28 -4.91
C GLU A 128 13.17 -12.14 -3.82
N VAL A 129 13.00 -11.22 -2.88
CA VAL A 129 13.95 -11.05 -1.77
C VAL A 129 13.90 -12.22 -0.80
N MET A 130 12.71 -12.75 -0.48
CA MET A 130 12.55 -13.93 0.38
C MET A 130 13.16 -15.18 -0.26
N LEU A 131 12.98 -15.36 -1.58
CA LEU A 131 13.62 -16.44 -2.33
C LEU A 131 15.14 -16.27 -2.38
N ALA A 132 15.65 -15.06 -2.53
CA ALA A 132 17.08 -14.79 -2.47
C ALA A 132 17.67 -15.21 -1.10
N LEU A 133 17.00 -14.88 0.01
CA LEU A 133 17.40 -15.34 1.35
C LEU A 133 17.38 -16.88 1.45
N LYS A 134 16.34 -17.51 0.97
CA LYS A 134 16.20 -18.98 0.98
C LYS A 134 17.33 -19.63 0.17
N TRP A 135 17.55 -19.17 -1.05
CA TRP A 135 18.57 -19.75 -1.94
C TRP A 135 20.00 -19.47 -1.48
N ALA A 136 20.26 -18.30 -0.86
CA ALA A 136 21.54 -18.03 -0.21
C ALA A 136 21.77 -19.01 0.97
N ALA A 137 20.76 -19.25 1.78
CA ALA A 137 20.81 -20.21 2.89
C ALA A 137 21.03 -21.66 2.42
N GLU A 138 20.46 -22.04 1.29
CA GLU A 138 20.63 -23.34 0.64
C GLU A 138 21.95 -23.48 -0.15
N GLY A 139 22.71 -22.38 -0.32
CA GLY A 139 23.94 -22.34 -1.13
C GLY A 139 23.69 -22.39 -2.63
N ARG A 140 22.48 -22.10 -3.09
CA ARG A 140 22.08 -22.01 -4.51
C ARG A 140 22.35 -20.64 -5.11
N LEU A 141 22.49 -19.63 -4.27
CA LEU A 141 22.80 -18.25 -4.64
C LEU A 141 24.05 -17.82 -3.87
N ASP A 142 25.06 -17.34 -4.59
CA ASP A 142 26.31 -16.84 -4.01
C ASP A 142 26.13 -15.39 -3.52
N VAL A 143 25.36 -15.25 -2.44
CA VAL A 143 25.14 -14.01 -1.73
C VAL A 143 25.41 -14.25 -0.25
N PRO A 144 26.20 -13.38 0.42
CA PRO A 144 26.49 -13.53 1.84
C PRO A 144 25.24 -13.28 2.69
N ILE A 145 25.16 -13.99 3.82
CA ILE A 145 24.14 -13.76 4.86
C ILE A 145 24.82 -13.03 6.00
N LEU A 146 24.64 -11.72 6.06
CA LEU A 146 25.35 -10.82 6.98
C LEU A 146 24.53 -10.46 8.21
N GLY A 147 23.19 -10.62 8.15
CA GLY A 147 22.26 -10.20 9.19
C GLY A 147 22.02 -11.23 10.29
N GLU A 148 23.07 -11.84 10.87
CA GLU A 148 22.91 -12.89 11.91
C GLU A 148 22.01 -12.44 13.06
N GLN A 149 22.22 -11.24 13.61
CA GLN A 149 21.41 -10.70 14.70
C GLN A 149 19.95 -10.58 14.31
N LYS A 150 19.69 -10.09 13.10
CA LYS A 150 18.32 -9.95 12.57
C LYS A 150 17.64 -11.30 12.40
N ILE A 151 18.33 -12.27 11.82
CA ILE A 151 17.81 -13.63 11.63
C ILE A 151 17.45 -14.24 12.98
N ARG A 152 18.35 -14.15 13.97
CA ARG A 152 18.12 -14.77 15.29
C ARG A 152 16.96 -14.10 16.05
N SER A 153 16.93 -12.79 16.10
CA SER A 153 15.86 -12.05 16.79
C SER A 153 14.49 -12.25 16.12
N THR A 154 14.44 -12.28 14.79
CA THR A 154 13.18 -12.55 14.09
C THR A 154 12.76 -14.01 14.22
N ALA A 155 13.70 -14.95 14.15
CA ALA A 155 13.41 -16.37 14.36
C ALA A 155 12.87 -16.64 15.78
N GLU A 156 13.38 -15.93 16.78
CA GLU A 156 12.84 -16.00 18.16
C GLU A 156 11.38 -15.50 18.20
N ALA A 157 11.12 -14.34 17.62
CA ALA A 157 9.77 -13.75 17.56
C ALA A 157 8.76 -14.64 16.80
N PHE A 158 9.23 -15.40 15.80
CA PHE A 158 8.41 -16.33 15.02
C PHE A 158 8.31 -17.73 15.63
N GLY A 159 8.98 -17.99 16.77
CA GLY A 159 9.01 -19.29 17.41
C GLY A 159 9.85 -20.34 16.67
N ILE A 160 10.76 -19.92 15.80
CA ILE A 160 11.64 -20.82 15.05
C ILE A 160 12.75 -21.36 15.97
N LYS A 161 12.91 -22.68 16.03
CA LYS A 161 13.94 -23.33 16.86
C LYS A 161 15.35 -22.95 16.38
N GLN A 162 16.20 -22.49 17.31
CA GLN A 162 17.56 -22.03 17.00
C GLN A 162 18.67 -22.83 17.71
N LYS A 163 18.36 -23.46 18.86
CA LYS A 163 19.34 -24.16 19.70
C LYS A 163 20.08 -25.26 18.89
N ASN A 164 21.41 -25.20 18.89
CA ASN A 164 22.27 -26.15 18.18
C ASN A 164 22.07 -26.19 16.65
N ARG A 165 21.61 -25.08 16.05
CA ARG A 165 21.42 -24.99 14.58
C ARG A 165 22.36 -23.96 13.94
N GLN A 166 22.85 -24.30 12.76
CA GLN A 166 23.63 -23.38 11.94
C GLN A 166 22.76 -22.22 11.48
N LEU A 167 23.35 -21.02 11.35
CA LEU A 167 22.64 -19.81 10.93
C LEU A 167 21.88 -20.01 9.61
N LYS A 168 22.51 -20.68 8.63
CA LYS A 168 21.89 -20.97 7.33
C LYS A 168 20.57 -21.73 7.45
N ASN A 169 20.49 -22.72 8.33
CA ASN A 169 19.27 -23.49 8.53
C ASN A 169 18.16 -22.65 9.18
N VAL A 170 18.53 -21.73 10.09
CA VAL A 170 17.55 -20.79 10.69
C VAL A 170 17.08 -19.78 9.66
N ALA A 171 17.99 -19.25 8.83
CA ALA A 171 17.67 -18.31 7.75
C ALA A 171 16.74 -18.93 6.70
N ARG A 172 16.96 -20.20 6.33
CA ARG A 172 16.08 -20.93 5.42
C ARG A 172 14.67 -21.06 5.99
N ASP A 173 14.56 -21.52 7.25
CA ASP A 173 13.25 -21.69 7.88
C ASP A 173 12.54 -20.33 8.07
N LEU A 174 13.28 -19.26 8.34
CA LEU A 174 12.75 -17.90 8.37
C LEU A 174 12.18 -17.49 7.01
N ALA A 175 12.92 -17.76 5.94
CA ALA A 175 12.44 -17.48 4.57
C ALA A 175 11.20 -18.30 4.23
N ASP A 176 11.13 -19.57 4.67
CA ASP A 176 9.95 -20.42 4.46
C ASP A 176 8.70 -19.86 5.17
N VAL A 177 8.83 -19.37 6.40
CA VAL A 177 7.73 -18.73 7.13
C VAL A 177 7.26 -17.44 6.43
N LEU A 178 8.21 -16.62 5.95
CA LEU A 178 7.87 -15.40 5.22
C LEU A 178 7.15 -15.69 3.89
N LEU A 179 7.59 -16.73 3.17
CA LEU A 179 6.95 -17.18 1.93
C LEU A 179 5.57 -17.79 2.20
N GLU A 180 5.39 -18.47 3.33
CA GLU A 180 4.11 -19.00 3.76
C GLU A 180 3.10 -17.88 4.05
N ASP A 181 3.49 -16.84 4.79
CA ASP A 181 2.66 -15.66 5.02
C ASP A 181 2.27 -14.96 3.70
N LEU A 182 3.15 -15.01 2.70
CA LEU A 182 2.89 -14.40 1.40
C LEU A 182 1.89 -15.19 0.55
N SER A 183 1.90 -16.54 0.61
CA SER A 183 1.32 -17.36 -0.44
C SER A 183 0.38 -18.49 0.01
N ARG A 184 0.12 -18.65 1.31
CA ARG A 184 -0.77 -19.71 1.78
C ARG A 184 -2.19 -19.56 1.21
N THR A 185 -2.85 -20.68 1.02
CA THR A 185 -4.22 -20.75 0.49
C THR A 185 -5.26 -21.09 1.55
N VAL A 186 -4.82 -21.58 2.70
CA VAL A 186 -5.68 -21.98 3.81
C VAL A 186 -5.41 -21.03 4.99
N PRO A 187 -6.45 -20.51 5.66
CA PRO A 187 -6.27 -19.64 6.83
C PRO A 187 -5.44 -20.33 7.91
N ASP A 188 -4.42 -19.62 8.38
CA ASP A 188 -3.55 -20.00 9.50
C ASP A 188 -2.95 -18.72 10.09
N GLU A 189 -2.20 -18.86 11.19
CA GLU A 189 -1.55 -17.73 11.84
C GLU A 189 -0.63 -16.97 10.86
N TYR A 190 -0.88 -15.67 10.73
CA TYR A 190 -0.03 -14.76 9.96
C TYR A 190 1.14 -14.32 10.82
N LYS A 191 2.30 -14.99 10.68
CA LYS A 191 3.45 -14.83 11.58
C LYS A 191 4.00 -13.42 11.64
N THR A 192 4.09 -12.74 10.51
CA THR A 192 4.56 -11.35 10.45
C THR A 192 3.60 -10.40 11.17
N ILE A 193 2.29 -10.61 11.10
CA ILE A 193 1.31 -9.84 11.87
C ILE A 193 1.44 -10.15 13.36
N SER A 194 1.43 -11.44 13.73
CA SER A 194 1.46 -11.86 15.14
C SER A 194 2.70 -11.36 15.86
N ALA A 195 3.85 -11.35 15.20
CA ALA A 195 5.11 -10.95 15.80
C ALA A 195 5.43 -9.45 15.73
N CYS A 196 4.90 -8.74 14.73
CA CYS A 196 5.32 -7.36 14.44
C CYS A 196 4.22 -6.32 14.70
N ALA A 197 2.95 -6.72 14.80
CA ALA A 197 1.87 -5.80 15.12
C ALA A 197 1.63 -5.70 16.63
N ALA A 198 1.30 -4.50 17.10
CA ALA A 198 0.87 -4.30 18.48
C ALA A 198 -0.43 -5.07 18.78
N GLN A 199 -0.57 -5.59 19.99
CA GLN A 199 -1.70 -6.43 20.38
C GLN A 199 -3.03 -5.69 20.22
N GLU A 200 -3.11 -4.44 20.64
CA GLU A 200 -4.32 -3.61 20.57
C GLU A 200 -4.79 -3.43 19.12
N ARG A 201 -3.85 -3.34 18.18
CA ARG A 201 -4.16 -3.25 16.76
C ARG A 201 -4.72 -4.56 16.22
N ARG A 202 -4.14 -5.69 16.61
CA ARG A 202 -4.61 -7.01 16.19
C ARG A 202 -6.03 -7.29 16.68
N GLU A 203 -6.35 -6.94 17.92
CA GLU A 203 -7.69 -7.07 18.50
C GLU A 203 -8.74 -6.27 17.71
N VAL A 204 -8.39 -5.05 17.26
CA VAL A 204 -9.24 -4.25 16.39
C VAL A 204 -9.44 -4.92 15.03
N TRP A 205 -8.38 -5.43 14.41
CA TRP A 205 -8.46 -6.08 13.11
C TRP A 205 -9.25 -7.39 13.14
N GLU A 206 -9.13 -8.15 14.22
CA GLU A 206 -9.95 -9.34 14.48
C GLU A 206 -11.44 -8.96 14.62
N THR A 207 -11.74 -7.93 15.42
CA THR A 207 -13.12 -7.45 15.61
C THR A 207 -13.76 -6.97 14.30
N LEU A 208 -12.98 -6.34 13.43
CA LEU A 208 -13.43 -5.86 12.13
C LEU A 208 -13.42 -6.95 11.04
N ASP A 209 -12.98 -8.15 11.36
CA ASP A 209 -12.79 -9.25 10.41
C ASP A 209 -11.96 -8.86 9.17
N ILE A 210 -10.82 -8.18 9.41
CA ILE A 210 -9.93 -7.71 8.34
C ILE A 210 -8.54 -8.35 8.36
N LEU A 211 -8.31 -9.37 9.18
CA LEU A 211 -7.06 -10.13 9.13
C LEU A 211 -6.94 -10.88 7.80
N PRO A 212 -5.82 -10.74 7.08
CA PRO A 212 -5.63 -11.41 5.80
C PRO A 212 -5.25 -12.89 5.98
N VAL A 213 -5.55 -13.70 4.99
CA VAL A 213 -5.06 -15.08 4.88
C VAL A 213 -3.61 -15.10 4.37
N SER A 214 -3.37 -14.44 3.26
CA SER A 214 -2.04 -14.22 2.67
C SER A 214 -2.12 -13.11 1.63
N ALA A 215 -0.97 -12.58 1.19
CA ALA A 215 -0.99 -11.55 0.15
C ALA A 215 -1.58 -12.08 -1.17
N TYR A 216 -1.28 -13.32 -1.56
CA TYR A 216 -1.83 -13.91 -2.78
C TYR A 216 -3.34 -14.14 -2.66
N HIS A 217 -3.79 -14.69 -1.53
CA HIS A 217 -5.22 -14.89 -1.31
C HIS A 217 -6.00 -13.59 -1.40
N GLU A 218 -5.54 -12.52 -0.73
CA GLU A 218 -6.26 -11.25 -0.72
C GLU A 218 -6.31 -10.57 -2.08
N VAL A 219 -5.28 -10.74 -2.91
CA VAL A 219 -5.30 -10.24 -4.30
C VAL A 219 -6.31 -11.02 -5.14
N PHE A 220 -6.34 -12.34 -5.05
CA PHE A 220 -7.33 -13.17 -5.75
C PHE A 220 -8.75 -12.84 -5.31
N GLU A 221 -8.98 -12.73 -4.00
CA GLU A 221 -10.29 -12.40 -3.44
C GLU A 221 -10.75 -10.98 -3.83
N ALA A 222 -9.83 -10.03 -3.92
CA ALA A 222 -10.13 -8.68 -4.40
C ALA A 222 -10.65 -8.67 -5.84
N TYR A 223 -10.05 -9.45 -6.72
CA TYR A 223 -10.53 -9.59 -8.10
C TYR A 223 -11.84 -10.35 -8.19
N HIS A 224 -12.03 -11.37 -7.36
CA HIS A 224 -13.28 -12.12 -7.26
C HIS A 224 -14.41 -11.20 -6.80
N LYS A 225 -14.29 -10.56 -5.64
CA LYS A 225 -15.33 -9.68 -5.06
C LYS A 225 -15.66 -8.47 -5.95
N SER A 226 -14.65 -7.85 -6.56
CA SER A 226 -14.86 -6.71 -7.44
C SER A 226 -15.40 -7.07 -8.82
N GLY A 227 -15.61 -8.36 -9.11
CA GLY A 227 -16.21 -8.84 -10.36
C GLY A 227 -17.65 -8.38 -10.54
N CYS A 228 -18.14 -8.48 -11.79
CA CYS A 228 -19.51 -8.14 -12.12
C CYS A 228 -20.48 -9.08 -11.38
N ALA A 229 -21.46 -8.49 -10.68
CA ALA A 229 -22.54 -9.20 -9.97
C ALA A 229 -22.06 -10.20 -8.90
N THR A 230 -20.82 -10.08 -8.40
CA THR A 230 -20.29 -10.99 -7.38
C THR A 230 -20.61 -10.48 -5.97
N ASP A 231 -20.21 -9.27 -5.65
CA ASP A 231 -20.48 -8.62 -4.36
C ASP A 231 -21.14 -7.26 -4.61
N GLY A 232 -22.31 -7.06 -4.03
CA GLY A 232 -23.12 -5.84 -4.14
C GLY A 232 -23.00 -4.91 -2.95
N ASP A 233 -22.28 -5.29 -1.89
CA ASP A 233 -22.12 -4.49 -0.68
C ASP A 233 -20.77 -3.76 -0.69
N TRP A 234 -20.81 -2.44 -0.83
CA TRP A 234 -19.60 -1.62 -0.81
C TRP A 234 -18.83 -1.72 0.51
N LYS A 235 -19.47 -2.03 1.65
CA LYS A 235 -18.79 -2.22 2.95
C LYS A 235 -17.95 -3.50 2.93
N SER A 236 -18.50 -4.59 2.39
CA SER A 236 -17.76 -5.84 2.17
C SER A 236 -16.54 -5.63 1.26
N ILE A 237 -16.71 -4.82 0.21
CA ILE A 237 -15.60 -4.43 -0.69
C ILE A 237 -14.53 -3.63 0.08
N MET A 238 -14.93 -2.70 0.95
CA MET A 238 -13.98 -1.92 1.75
C MET A 238 -13.30 -2.74 2.85
N GLN A 239 -13.94 -3.76 3.41
CA GLN A 239 -13.25 -4.73 4.28
C GLN A 239 -12.14 -5.47 3.52
N GLN A 240 -12.43 -5.91 2.29
CA GLN A 240 -11.41 -6.54 1.44
C GLN A 240 -10.27 -5.58 1.07
N PHE A 241 -10.57 -4.30 0.85
CA PHE A 241 -9.55 -3.26 0.66
C PHE A 241 -8.59 -3.18 1.86
N LEU A 242 -9.12 -3.20 3.09
CA LEU A 242 -8.31 -3.19 4.30
C LEU A 242 -7.47 -4.47 4.47
N ARG A 243 -8.01 -5.65 4.13
CA ARG A 243 -7.25 -6.92 4.10
C ARG A 243 -6.09 -6.85 3.13
N CYS A 244 -6.30 -6.32 1.91
CA CYS A 244 -5.22 -6.07 0.95
C CYS A 244 -4.17 -5.11 1.51
N GLY A 245 -4.57 -4.07 2.24
CA GLY A 245 -3.68 -3.12 2.88
C GLY A 245 -2.80 -3.77 3.96
N LEU A 246 -3.38 -4.64 4.80
CA LEU A 246 -2.61 -5.39 5.80
C LEU A 246 -1.66 -6.39 5.15
N ALA A 247 -2.12 -7.14 4.14
CA ALA A 247 -1.28 -8.08 3.40
C ALA A 247 -0.11 -7.36 2.69
N PHE A 248 -0.36 -6.21 2.06
CA PHE A 248 0.67 -5.34 1.52
C PHE A 248 1.69 -4.93 2.58
N THR A 249 1.22 -4.47 3.74
CA THR A 249 2.10 -4.00 4.81
C THR A 249 2.95 -5.13 5.36
N PHE A 250 2.35 -6.27 5.74
CA PHE A 250 3.07 -7.30 6.49
C PHE A 250 3.86 -8.26 5.61
N SER A 251 3.35 -8.69 4.47
CA SER A 251 4.17 -9.48 3.53
C SER A 251 5.01 -8.61 2.61
N GLY A 252 4.37 -7.62 1.96
CA GLY A 252 5.05 -6.83 0.93
C GLY A 252 6.13 -5.89 1.45
N VAL A 253 5.98 -5.34 2.65
CA VAL A 253 6.93 -4.37 3.21
C VAL A 253 7.72 -4.97 4.38
N VAL A 254 7.04 -5.49 5.41
CA VAL A 254 7.72 -6.04 6.60
C VAL A 254 8.52 -7.28 6.25
N GLY A 255 7.89 -8.23 5.57
CA GLY A 255 8.54 -9.48 5.18
C GLY A 255 9.74 -9.23 4.26
N ALA A 256 9.59 -8.35 3.26
CA ALA A 256 10.71 -7.95 2.40
C ALA A 256 11.86 -7.32 3.19
N SER A 257 11.54 -6.46 4.15
CA SER A 257 12.56 -5.82 5.00
C SER A 257 13.28 -6.82 5.90
N ILE A 258 12.54 -7.76 6.49
CA ILE A 258 13.16 -8.85 7.28
C ILE A 258 14.13 -9.64 6.40
N ALA A 259 13.73 -10.00 5.19
CA ALA A 259 14.59 -10.76 4.28
C ALA A 259 15.83 -9.95 3.83
N THR A 260 15.65 -8.66 3.50
CA THR A 260 16.73 -7.75 3.12
C THR A 260 17.75 -7.57 4.25
N ASP A 261 17.25 -7.26 5.46
CA ASP A 261 18.11 -7.09 6.64
C ASP A 261 18.81 -8.40 7.04
N SER A 262 18.19 -9.55 6.73
CA SER A 262 18.81 -10.86 6.95
C SER A 262 19.97 -11.14 5.98
N LEU A 263 19.85 -10.69 4.72
CA LEU A 263 20.89 -10.84 3.72
C LEU A 263 22.04 -9.84 3.97
N PHE A 264 21.73 -8.56 4.04
CA PHE A 264 22.73 -7.49 3.97
C PHE A 264 23.11 -6.89 5.32
N GLY A 265 22.47 -7.33 6.40
CA GLY A 265 22.58 -6.70 7.72
C GLY A 265 21.71 -5.44 7.83
N VAL A 266 21.55 -4.98 9.05
CA VAL A 266 20.88 -3.70 9.33
C VAL A 266 21.89 -2.59 9.09
N GLY A 267 21.54 -1.61 8.25
CA GLY A 267 22.42 -0.48 7.95
C GLY A 267 22.79 0.32 9.20
N ASP A 268 24.02 0.81 9.24
CA ASP A 268 24.48 1.71 10.28
C ASP A 268 23.78 3.07 10.17
N ARG A 269 23.60 3.71 11.31
CA ARG A 269 23.09 5.08 11.36
C ARG A 269 24.16 6.02 10.84
N VAL A 270 23.84 6.71 9.75
CA VAL A 270 24.74 7.70 9.16
C VAL A 270 24.09 9.08 9.28
N THR A 271 24.80 10.05 9.83
CA THR A 271 24.37 11.44 9.76
C THR A 271 24.64 11.95 8.35
N SER A 272 23.59 12.26 7.62
CA SER A 272 23.70 12.84 6.27
C SER A 272 23.39 14.33 6.32
N LYS A 273 24.13 15.11 5.55
CA LYS A 273 23.82 16.53 5.29
C LYS A 273 22.83 16.68 4.13
N VAL A 274 22.48 15.61 3.46
CA VAL A 274 21.51 15.62 2.37
C VAL A 274 20.13 15.67 3.00
N ASN A 275 19.50 16.82 2.86
CA ASN A 275 18.11 16.99 3.25
C ASN A 275 17.22 16.44 2.11
N ILE A 276 16.50 15.35 2.38
CA ILE A 276 15.49 14.80 1.47
C ILE A 276 14.17 15.59 1.52
N GLY A 277 14.17 16.81 2.03
CA GLY A 277 12.99 17.66 2.17
C GLY A 277 12.09 17.31 3.36
N ALA A 278 12.51 16.35 4.21
CA ALA A 278 11.70 15.88 5.32
C ALA A 278 11.83 16.74 6.58
N LEU A 279 12.90 17.55 6.70
CA LEU A 279 13.17 18.36 7.89
C LEU A 279 13.21 19.84 7.52
N GLU A 280 12.13 20.55 7.74
CA GLU A 280 12.04 21.98 7.49
C GLU A 280 11.84 22.78 8.80
N LYS A 281 12.55 23.90 8.92
CA LYS A 281 12.42 24.81 10.06
C LYS A 281 11.01 25.42 10.08
N GLY A 282 10.32 25.29 11.21
CA GLY A 282 8.97 25.84 11.39
C GLY A 282 7.84 24.85 11.12
N TYR A 283 8.14 23.61 10.80
CA TYR A 283 7.18 22.51 10.65
C TYR A 283 7.37 21.47 11.74
N VAL A 284 6.29 20.76 12.07
CA VAL A 284 6.39 19.56 12.92
C VAL A 284 6.97 18.43 12.07
N ASN A 285 8.21 18.07 12.35
CA ASN A 285 8.89 17.00 11.65
C ASN A 285 8.60 15.68 12.38
N ILE A 286 7.84 14.78 11.76
CA ILE A 286 7.55 13.45 12.30
C ILE A 286 8.60 12.48 11.77
N TYR A 287 9.43 11.95 12.68
CA TYR A 287 10.47 10.98 12.34
C TYR A 287 9.99 9.57 12.65
N LEU A 288 9.72 8.78 11.61
CA LEU A 288 9.36 7.37 11.75
C LEU A 288 10.61 6.51 11.70
N ARG A 289 11.03 5.97 12.84
CA ARG A 289 12.11 5.01 12.91
C ARG A 289 11.57 3.60 12.78
N ARG A 290 11.94 2.92 11.72
CA ARG A 290 11.63 1.51 11.54
C ARG A 290 12.54 0.65 12.40
N HIS A 291 12.00 -0.03 13.42
CA HIS A 291 12.72 -1.06 14.15
C HIS A 291 12.54 -2.40 13.46
N PRO A 292 13.64 -3.17 13.23
CA PRO A 292 13.55 -4.39 12.42
C PRO A 292 12.73 -5.53 13.02
N VAL A 293 12.44 -5.52 14.30
CA VAL A 293 11.72 -6.62 15.00
C VAL A 293 10.46 -6.14 15.70
N SER A 294 10.36 -4.87 16.05
CA SER A 294 9.14 -4.32 16.61
C SER A 294 8.69 -3.14 15.75
N TYR A 295 7.48 -3.20 15.24
CA TYR A 295 6.78 -2.03 14.69
C TYR A 295 6.40 -1.08 15.83
N ARG A 296 7.39 -0.64 16.60
CA ARG A 296 7.20 0.53 17.44
C ARG A 296 7.57 1.72 16.57
N SER A 297 6.56 2.43 16.08
CA SER A 297 6.73 3.81 15.68
C SER A 297 7.05 4.60 16.95
N GLU A 298 8.30 4.85 17.21
CA GLU A 298 8.68 5.91 18.15
C GLU A 298 8.55 7.22 17.41
N GLU A 299 7.45 7.91 17.65
CA GLU A 299 7.30 9.29 17.24
C GLU A 299 8.25 10.14 18.11
N HIS A 300 9.35 10.56 17.55
CA HIS A 300 10.17 11.62 18.15
C HIS A 300 9.73 12.94 17.56
N THR A 301 8.88 13.65 18.28
CA THR A 301 8.69 15.09 18.06
C THR A 301 9.93 15.80 18.58
N SER A 302 10.82 16.22 17.69
CA SER A 302 11.84 17.19 18.04
C SER A 302 11.23 18.58 17.90
N GLU A 303 10.92 19.23 19.01
CA GLU A 303 10.72 20.68 19.03
C GLU A 303 12.05 21.33 18.68
N LEU A 304 12.08 22.03 17.57
CA LEU A 304 13.15 22.96 17.20
C LEU A 304 12.76 24.38 17.60
#